data_3ea816778c5656cde80b53b8c9c5a710
#
_entry.id   3ea816778c5656cde80b53b8c9c5a710
#
_cell.length_a   1.000
_cell.length_b   1.000
_cell.length_c   1.000
_cell.angle_alpha   90.00
_cell.angle_beta   90.00
_cell.angle_gamma   90.00
#
_symmetry.space_group_name_H-M   'P 1'
#
loop_
_entity.id
_entity.type
_entity.pdbx_description
1 polymer ?
#
loop_
_entity_poly.entity_id
_entity_poly.type
_entity_poly.pdbx_seq_one_letter_code
_entity_poly.pdbx_strand_id
1 'polypeptide(L)'
;MKNLPHSSILTDLNPEAPAFPSRANTLTDEELLPEILFITSYPPRECGIATYSQDLMKALNNQYVSSFSLTVCALENDHERHHYSDEEVKYTLNTSDPSSFKAIAATINNDPTIKVVVIQHEFGLFRDHESFNLFLTEIKKPLAVVFHTVLPRPDEAFKQKVQQILDRADSIIVMTKNSEAILLEDYTVVSEKISVIPHGTHLVPHNDKNALKAKYGVKGKKILSTFGLLSSGKSIETTLEALPNIVDKSPDVLFLIIGKTHPGIVVNEGESYRDSLKEKIKELKLENHVQFVNKYLPLEELLDYLQLTDIYLFTSKDPNQAVSGTFSYAMSCGCAIVSTPIPHAKEMLQNGSGLTFDFGNSKQLAEAVNQLIYDIGLRKNMILNGLHKIMHTAWENSAVAHAILFQKVSGGKIELHYRNPKLNLDHIKKMTTEFGILQFSKLNRPDPNSGYTLDDNARALIALCQDYKLTRDIEDLKYISIYLNFISFCLSEDGKFKNYVDIDH
;
A
#
# COMPACT_ATOMS: atom_id res chain seq x y z
N MET A 1 40.28 45.86 -2.43
CA MET A 1 40.86 44.95 -1.44
C MET A 1 40.98 45.73 -0.12
N LYS A 2 40.04 45.58 0.78
CA LYS A 2 40.15 46.02 2.17
C LYS A 2 39.76 44.85 3.02
N ASN A 3 40.69 44.38 3.85
CA ASN A 3 40.53 43.31 4.83
C ASN A 3 39.44 43.72 5.82
N LEU A 4 38.35 42.95 5.86
CA LEU A 4 37.39 42.95 6.96
C LEU A 4 37.90 41.96 8.02
N PRO A 5 37.90 42.33 9.31
CA PRO A 5 38.38 41.44 10.36
C PRO A 5 37.42 40.27 10.58
N HIS A 6 37.97 39.07 10.69
CA HIS A 6 37.30 37.91 11.23
C HIS A 6 36.89 38.21 12.68
N SER A 7 35.65 38.60 12.90
CA SER A 7 35.07 38.61 14.23
C SER A 7 34.22 37.36 14.40
N SER A 8 34.62 36.55 15.35
CA SER A 8 33.96 35.36 15.86
C SER A 8 32.55 35.67 16.39
N ILE A 9 31.52 35.45 15.56
CA ILE A 9 30.10 35.53 15.97
C ILE A 9 29.58 34.16 16.46
N LEU A 10 30.47 33.21 16.74
CA LEU A 10 30.07 31.84 17.11
C LEU A 10 30.31 31.47 18.58
N THR A 11 30.52 32.44 19.50
CA THR A 11 30.88 32.09 20.88
C THR A 11 29.84 32.35 21.97
N ASP A 12 28.61 32.71 21.67
CA ASP A 12 27.60 32.93 22.72
C ASP A 12 26.23 32.28 22.36
N LEU A 13 26.22 30.99 22.05
CA LEU A 13 25.02 30.17 22.15
C LEU A 13 25.15 29.28 23.38
N ASN A 14 24.49 29.71 24.46
CA ASN A 14 24.35 29.02 25.72
C ASN A 14 23.90 27.53 25.50
N PRO A 15 24.62 26.52 26.03
CA PRO A 15 24.32 25.10 25.77
C PRO A 15 23.24 24.53 26.68
N GLU A 16 22.34 25.30 27.21
CA GLU A 16 21.19 24.80 27.96
C GLU A 16 19.90 24.81 27.12
N ALA A 17 19.84 23.93 26.11
CA ALA A 17 18.55 23.46 25.64
C ALA A 17 17.95 22.55 26.76
N PRO A 18 16.65 22.72 27.12
CA PRO A 18 16.06 21.84 28.13
C PRO A 18 16.21 20.39 27.64
N ALA A 19 16.90 19.59 28.45
CA ALA A 19 16.98 18.16 28.27
C ALA A 19 15.56 17.63 28.31
N PHE A 20 15.06 17.12 27.18
CA PHE A 20 13.89 16.25 27.23
C PHE A 20 14.20 15.14 28.21
N PRO A 21 13.33 14.87 29.21
CA PRO A 21 13.62 13.82 30.15
C PRO A 21 13.71 12.52 29.36
N SER A 22 14.89 11.97 29.23
CA SER A 22 15.06 10.57 28.87
C SER A 22 14.52 9.78 30.06
N ARG A 23 13.27 9.38 29.99
CA ARG A 23 12.77 8.30 30.82
C ARG A 23 13.44 7.03 30.33
N ALA A 24 14.66 6.79 30.76
CA ALA A 24 15.15 5.46 31.00
C ALA A 24 14.32 4.92 32.17
N ASN A 25 13.10 4.48 31.91
CA ASN A 25 12.42 3.58 32.83
C ASN A 25 13.18 2.25 32.71
N THR A 26 14.03 1.96 33.69
CA THR A 26 14.34 0.61 34.08
C THR A 26 13.02 -0.06 34.45
N LEU A 27 12.40 -0.76 33.49
CA LEU A 27 11.30 -1.68 33.74
C LEU A 27 11.89 -2.84 34.55
N THR A 28 11.78 -2.74 35.87
CA THR A 28 11.86 -3.86 36.78
C THR A 28 10.47 -4.48 36.79
N ASP A 29 10.37 -5.74 36.40
CA ASP A 29 9.24 -6.57 36.02
C ASP A 29 8.80 -6.32 34.57
N GLU A 30 9.04 -7.32 33.70
CA GLU A 30 8.50 -7.40 32.35
C GLU A 30 6.96 -7.53 32.47
N GLU A 31 6.25 -6.41 32.57
CA GLU A 31 4.82 -6.41 32.29
C GLU A 31 4.67 -6.77 30.80
N LEU A 32 4.23 -8.00 30.54
CA LEU A 32 3.94 -8.49 29.21
C LEU A 32 2.98 -7.52 28.53
N LEU A 33 3.36 -6.97 27.38
CA LEU A 33 2.52 -6.09 26.59
C LEU A 33 1.16 -6.77 26.29
N PRO A 34 0.06 -6.01 26.27
CA PRO A 34 -1.22 -6.54 25.79
C PRO A 34 -1.08 -7.07 24.38
N GLU A 35 -1.66 -8.24 24.12
CA GLU A 35 -1.52 -8.94 22.84
C GLU A 35 -2.75 -8.73 21.97
N ILE A 36 -2.52 -8.51 20.67
CA ILE A 36 -3.53 -8.53 19.61
C ILE A 36 -3.25 -9.76 18.75
N LEU A 37 -4.18 -10.71 18.72
CA LEU A 37 -4.07 -11.93 17.96
C LEU A 37 -4.77 -11.81 16.60
N PHE A 38 -4.03 -11.96 15.50
CA PHE A 38 -4.57 -12.01 14.15
C PHE A 38 -4.86 -13.44 13.73
N ILE A 39 -6.10 -13.76 13.40
CA ILE A 39 -6.52 -15.03 12.79
C ILE A 39 -6.60 -14.80 11.28
N THR A 40 -5.65 -15.32 10.54
CA THR A 40 -5.45 -14.96 9.13
C THR A 40 -4.65 -16.03 8.37
N SER A 41 -4.73 -16.05 7.04
CA SER A 41 -3.66 -16.64 6.25
C SER A 41 -2.39 -15.79 6.37
N TYR A 42 -1.23 -16.44 6.46
CA TYR A 42 0.05 -15.75 6.71
C TYR A 42 1.18 -16.33 5.86
N PRO A 43 2.21 -15.55 5.49
CA PRO A 43 3.36 -16.09 4.79
C PRO A 43 4.03 -17.22 5.59
N PRO A 44 4.55 -18.27 4.92
CA PRO A 44 4.88 -18.35 3.48
C PRO A 44 3.71 -18.71 2.56
N ARG A 45 2.46 -18.77 3.05
CA ARG A 45 1.30 -18.96 2.18
C ARG A 45 1.17 -17.80 1.19
N GLU A 46 1.19 -18.14 -0.10
CA GLU A 46 1.10 -17.16 -1.18
C GLU A 46 -0.37 -16.80 -1.46
N CYS A 47 -0.88 -15.78 -0.77
CA CYS A 47 -2.20 -15.22 -1.05
C CYS A 47 -2.26 -13.73 -0.69
N GLY A 48 -3.22 -13.01 -1.27
CA GLY A 48 -3.36 -11.56 -1.05
C GLY A 48 -3.65 -11.18 0.40
N ILE A 49 -4.40 -12.02 1.15
CA ILE A 49 -4.71 -11.76 2.56
C ILE A 49 -3.49 -11.99 3.44
N ALA A 50 -2.64 -12.98 3.12
CA ALA A 50 -1.39 -13.20 3.84
C ALA A 50 -0.45 -11.99 3.72
N THR A 51 -0.30 -11.44 2.50
CA THR A 51 0.47 -10.23 2.26
C THR A 51 -0.13 -9.01 2.96
N TYR A 52 -1.46 -8.82 2.87
CA TYR A 52 -2.17 -7.75 3.57
C TYR A 52 -1.92 -7.79 5.08
N SER A 53 -2.05 -8.97 5.69
CA SER A 53 -1.87 -9.13 7.14
C SER A 53 -0.44 -8.84 7.56
N GLN A 54 0.54 -9.33 6.80
CA GLN A 54 1.96 -9.06 7.07
C GLN A 54 2.28 -7.56 6.96
N ASP A 55 1.81 -6.89 5.90
CA ASP A 55 2.05 -5.47 5.70
C ASP A 55 1.40 -4.62 6.79
N LEU A 56 0.15 -4.94 7.18
CA LEU A 56 -0.55 -4.27 8.28
C LEU A 56 0.19 -4.46 9.62
N MET A 57 0.55 -5.70 9.96
CA MET A 57 1.27 -6.00 11.21
C MET A 57 2.64 -5.31 11.24
N LYS A 58 3.34 -5.26 10.12
CA LYS A 58 4.61 -4.54 9.98
C LYS A 58 4.47 -3.04 10.24
N ALA A 59 3.41 -2.43 9.67
CA ALA A 59 3.11 -1.01 9.88
C ALA A 59 2.73 -0.72 11.34
N LEU A 60 1.90 -1.57 11.96
CA LEU A 60 1.54 -1.49 13.38
C LEU A 60 2.78 -1.60 14.28
N ASN A 61 3.62 -2.61 14.08
CA ASN A 61 4.85 -2.80 14.84
C ASN A 61 5.83 -1.62 14.69
N ASN A 62 5.93 -1.04 13.49
CA ASN A 62 6.81 0.10 13.27
C ASN A 62 6.38 1.33 14.07
N GLN A 63 5.08 1.53 14.28
CA GLN A 63 4.55 2.74 14.90
C GLN A 63 4.18 2.57 16.38
N TYR A 64 3.87 1.35 16.83
CA TYR A 64 3.29 1.08 18.15
C TYR A 64 4.02 -0.04 18.91
N VAL A 65 5.31 -0.24 18.67
CA VAL A 65 6.13 -1.34 19.23
C VAL A 65 6.07 -1.45 20.77
N SER A 66 5.79 -0.37 21.47
CA SER A 66 5.67 -0.33 22.94
C SER A 66 4.23 -0.29 23.45
N SER A 67 3.24 -0.43 22.56
CA SER A 67 1.82 -0.37 22.93
C SER A 67 1.20 -1.75 23.11
N PHE A 68 1.59 -2.69 22.26
CA PHE A 68 1.06 -4.06 22.21
C PHE A 68 2.03 -4.98 21.46
N SER A 69 1.88 -6.27 21.69
CA SER A 69 2.49 -7.32 20.85
C SER A 69 1.49 -7.80 19.80
N LEU A 70 1.99 -8.20 18.63
CA LEU A 70 1.19 -8.77 17.54
C LEU A 70 1.59 -10.23 17.33
N THR A 71 0.60 -11.12 17.34
CA THR A 71 0.80 -12.55 17.08
C THR A 71 -0.22 -13.06 16.08
N VAL A 72 0.08 -14.19 15.46
CA VAL A 72 -0.73 -14.80 14.42
C VAL A 72 -1.23 -16.18 14.87
N CYS A 73 -2.51 -16.45 14.60
CA CYS A 73 -3.07 -17.76 14.43
C CYS A 73 -3.22 -18.01 12.93
N ALA A 74 -2.29 -18.77 12.35
CA ALA A 74 -2.26 -18.99 10.91
C ALA A 74 -3.33 -20.00 10.48
N LEU A 75 -4.09 -19.65 9.42
CA LEU A 75 -5.12 -20.51 8.85
C LEU A 75 -4.49 -21.55 7.93
N GLU A 76 -4.71 -22.81 8.25
CA GLU A 76 -4.29 -23.99 7.51
C GLU A 76 -5.49 -24.79 7.03
N ASN A 77 -5.28 -25.73 6.12
CA ASN A 77 -6.26 -26.72 5.70
C ASN A 77 -5.56 -28.06 5.44
N ASP A 78 -6.32 -29.12 5.15
CA ASP A 78 -5.75 -30.47 4.94
C ASP A 78 -4.86 -30.59 3.70
N HIS A 79 -5.00 -29.65 2.75
CA HIS A 79 -4.27 -29.68 1.48
C HIS A 79 -3.04 -28.74 1.47
N GLU A 80 -3.02 -27.75 2.36
CA GLU A 80 -1.95 -26.74 2.44
C GLU A 80 -1.51 -26.60 3.89
N ARG A 81 -0.31 -27.08 4.21
CA ARG A 81 0.35 -26.91 5.50
C ARG A 81 1.70 -26.26 5.29
N HIS A 82 2.01 -25.29 6.12
CA HIS A 82 3.22 -24.48 6.00
C HIS A 82 4.06 -24.60 7.29
N HIS A 83 5.35 -24.32 7.16
CA HIS A 83 6.23 -24.15 8.30
C HIS A 83 6.38 -22.66 8.60
N TYR A 84 6.01 -22.25 9.78
CA TYR A 84 6.07 -20.88 10.24
C TYR A 84 7.23 -20.66 11.21
N SER A 85 7.66 -19.38 11.34
CA SER A 85 8.53 -18.95 12.43
C SER A 85 7.72 -18.85 13.72
N ASP A 86 8.22 -19.44 14.80
CA ASP A 86 7.60 -19.38 16.14
C ASP A 86 7.58 -17.97 16.73
N GLU A 87 8.34 -17.02 16.15
CA GLU A 87 8.37 -15.63 16.61
C GLU A 87 7.10 -14.84 16.21
N GLU A 88 6.52 -15.16 15.05
CA GLU A 88 5.35 -14.43 14.53
C GLU A 88 4.06 -15.24 14.65
N VAL A 89 4.12 -16.55 14.40
CA VAL A 89 2.96 -17.45 14.41
C VAL A 89 2.90 -18.25 15.70
N LYS A 90 2.01 -17.83 16.58
CA LYS A 90 1.81 -18.44 17.90
C LYS A 90 0.94 -19.70 17.84
N TYR A 91 -0.04 -19.73 16.95
CA TYR A 91 -1.00 -20.81 16.79
C TYR A 91 -1.27 -21.11 15.31
N THR A 92 -1.77 -22.31 15.05
CA THR A 92 -2.34 -22.70 13.74
C THR A 92 -3.77 -23.18 13.92
N LEU A 93 -4.66 -22.82 13.00
CA LEU A 93 -6.05 -23.26 12.95
C LEU A 93 -6.27 -24.03 11.65
N ASN A 94 -6.50 -25.35 11.75
CA ASN A 94 -6.93 -26.14 10.60
C ASN A 94 -8.42 -25.92 10.34
N THR A 95 -8.73 -25.16 9.29
CA THR A 95 -10.12 -24.81 8.95
C THR A 95 -10.93 -25.97 8.32
N SER A 96 -10.28 -27.11 8.05
CA SER A 96 -10.95 -28.35 7.61
C SER A 96 -11.34 -29.26 8.78
N ASP A 97 -10.89 -28.98 10.00
CA ASP A 97 -11.14 -29.80 11.20
C ASP A 97 -11.98 -29.05 12.24
N PRO A 98 -13.25 -29.40 12.45
CA PRO A 98 -14.12 -28.78 13.44
C PRO A 98 -13.56 -28.80 14.86
N SER A 99 -12.78 -29.83 15.23
CA SER A 99 -12.19 -29.92 16.56
C SER A 99 -11.09 -28.89 16.80
N SER A 100 -10.40 -28.47 15.74
CA SER A 100 -9.39 -27.43 15.74
C SER A 100 -9.97 -26.07 16.16
N PHE A 101 -11.15 -25.73 15.68
CA PHE A 101 -11.84 -24.48 16.05
C PHE A 101 -12.12 -24.40 17.55
N LYS A 102 -12.66 -25.49 18.13
CA LYS A 102 -12.94 -25.55 19.57
C LYS A 102 -11.68 -25.48 20.43
N ALA A 103 -10.63 -26.19 20.02
CA ALA A 103 -9.35 -26.18 20.75
C ALA A 103 -8.73 -24.77 20.75
N ILE A 104 -8.71 -24.10 19.62
CA ILE A 104 -8.16 -22.73 19.49
C ILE A 104 -9.00 -21.72 20.27
N ALA A 105 -10.35 -21.81 20.24
CA ALA A 105 -11.19 -20.94 21.04
C ALA A 105 -10.90 -21.05 22.53
N ALA A 106 -10.75 -22.28 23.04
CA ALA A 106 -10.39 -22.52 24.44
C ALA A 106 -8.99 -21.95 24.78
N THR A 107 -8.01 -22.13 23.89
CA THR A 107 -6.66 -21.59 24.07
C THR A 107 -6.66 -20.07 24.13
N ILE A 108 -7.32 -19.40 23.20
CA ILE A 108 -7.46 -17.92 23.13
C ILE A 108 -8.13 -17.38 24.40
N ASN A 109 -9.20 -18.03 24.85
CA ASN A 109 -9.95 -17.58 26.02
C ASN A 109 -9.13 -17.66 27.32
N ASN A 110 -8.29 -18.70 27.43
CA ASN A 110 -7.45 -18.96 28.61
C ASN A 110 -6.17 -18.11 28.64
N ASP A 111 -5.80 -17.49 27.52
CA ASP A 111 -4.62 -16.62 27.47
C ASP A 111 -4.95 -15.21 27.98
N PRO A 112 -4.42 -14.80 29.14
CA PRO A 112 -4.73 -13.48 29.71
C PRO A 112 -4.07 -12.33 28.98
N THR A 113 -3.03 -12.58 28.16
CA THR A 113 -2.32 -11.55 27.40
C THR A 113 -3.15 -11.05 26.24
N ILE A 114 -3.93 -11.92 25.58
CA ILE A 114 -4.78 -11.57 24.42
C ILE A 114 -5.89 -10.63 24.86
N LYS A 115 -5.86 -9.40 24.35
CA LYS A 115 -6.86 -8.35 24.64
C LYS A 115 -7.83 -8.12 23.49
N VAL A 116 -7.41 -8.40 22.25
CA VAL A 116 -8.23 -8.29 21.03
C VAL A 116 -7.93 -9.44 20.10
N VAL A 117 -8.96 -10.01 19.50
CA VAL A 117 -8.85 -10.96 18.39
C VAL A 117 -9.28 -10.27 17.10
N VAL A 118 -8.46 -10.35 16.06
CA VAL A 118 -8.73 -9.78 14.75
C VAL A 118 -8.82 -10.88 13.72
N ILE A 119 -9.98 -11.05 13.08
CA ILE A 119 -10.17 -12.07 12.04
C ILE A 119 -10.14 -11.43 10.66
N GLN A 120 -9.23 -11.87 9.80
CA GLN A 120 -9.24 -11.54 8.37
C GLN A 120 -10.20 -12.49 7.67
N HIS A 121 -11.40 -11.99 7.42
CA HIS A 121 -12.49 -12.82 6.90
C HIS A 121 -12.56 -12.79 5.38
N GLU A 122 -12.50 -14.00 4.79
CA GLU A 122 -12.83 -14.27 3.39
C GLU A 122 -13.57 -15.61 3.35
N PHE A 123 -14.67 -15.70 2.59
CA PHE A 123 -15.53 -16.89 2.56
C PHE A 123 -14.77 -18.15 2.13
N GLY A 124 -13.78 -18.00 1.25
CA GLY A 124 -12.94 -19.11 0.81
C GLY A 124 -12.00 -19.68 1.90
N LEU A 125 -11.71 -18.91 2.94
CA LEU A 125 -10.87 -19.35 4.07
C LEU A 125 -11.68 -20.11 5.13
N PHE A 126 -12.98 -19.82 5.28
CA PHE A 126 -13.88 -20.42 6.28
C PHE A 126 -15.04 -21.15 5.62
N ARG A 127 -14.73 -22.23 4.89
CA ARG A 127 -15.74 -22.99 4.12
C ARG A 127 -16.74 -23.74 5.01
N ASP A 128 -16.29 -24.26 6.15
CA ASP A 128 -17.14 -24.82 7.19
C ASP A 128 -17.72 -23.70 8.05
N HIS A 129 -18.86 -23.17 7.59
CA HIS A 129 -19.53 -22.06 8.25
C HIS A 129 -20.11 -22.42 9.62
N GLU A 130 -20.50 -23.68 9.84
CA GLU A 130 -21.06 -24.13 11.12
C GLU A 130 -19.98 -24.11 12.19
N SER A 131 -18.85 -24.73 11.92
CA SER A 131 -17.70 -24.72 12.83
C SER A 131 -17.14 -23.32 13.05
N PHE A 132 -17.10 -22.48 12.01
CA PHE A 132 -16.68 -21.08 12.15
C PHE A 132 -17.64 -20.27 13.01
N ASN A 133 -18.97 -20.40 12.82
CA ASN A 133 -19.95 -19.72 13.64
C ASN A 133 -19.89 -20.16 15.11
N LEU A 134 -19.75 -21.47 15.37
CA LEU A 134 -19.55 -21.98 16.72
C LEU A 134 -18.30 -21.39 17.37
N PHE A 135 -17.19 -21.34 16.62
CA PHE A 135 -15.94 -20.69 17.06
C PHE A 135 -16.14 -19.23 17.45
N LEU A 136 -16.84 -18.43 16.61
CA LEU A 136 -17.17 -17.04 16.93
C LEU A 136 -17.96 -16.93 18.23
N THR A 137 -18.89 -17.86 18.47
CA THR A 137 -19.74 -17.89 19.67
C THR A 137 -18.93 -18.24 20.92
N GLU A 138 -17.96 -19.13 20.80
CA GLU A 138 -17.10 -19.57 21.91
C GLU A 138 -16.04 -18.55 22.30
N ILE A 139 -15.58 -17.66 21.40
CA ILE A 139 -14.61 -16.60 21.73
C ILE A 139 -15.21 -15.62 22.71
N LYS A 140 -14.52 -15.40 23.85
CA LYS A 140 -14.93 -14.46 24.91
C LYS A 140 -14.13 -13.16 24.91
N LYS A 141 -13.13 -13.07 24.05
CA LYS A 141 -12.30 -11.87 23.87
C LYS A 141 -13.00 -10.86 22.97
N PRO A 142 -12.70 -9.56 23.10
CA PRO A 142 -13.11 -8.54 22.14
C PRO A 142 -12.71 -8.94 20.71
N LEU A 143 -13.65 -8.85 19.77
CA LEU A 143 -13.52 -9.39 18.42
C LEU A 143 -13.73 -8.33 17.36
N ALA A 144 -12.73 -8.08 16.53
CA ALA A 144 -12.82 -7.30 15.30
C ALA A 144 -12.76 -8.22 14.08
N VAL A 145 -13.66 -8.02 13.11
CA VAL A 145 -13.68 -8.79 11.86
C VAL A 145 -13.44 -7.87 10.67
N VAL A 146 -12.43 -8.18 9.87
CA VAL A 146 -12.11 -7.47 8.63
C VAL A 146 -12.72 -8.24 7.46
N PHE A 147 -13.70 -7.66 6.78
CA PHE A 147 -14.29 -8.25 5.59
C PHE A 147 -13.50 -7.87 4.34
N HIS A 148 -12.91 -8.86 3.66
CA HIS A 148 -12.28 -8.67 2.36
C HIS A 148 -13.29 -8.71 1.21
N THR A 149 -14.44 -9.37 1.42
CA THR A 149 -15.57 -9.44 0.48
C THR A 149 -16.87 -9.14 1.21
N VAL A 150 -17.69 -8.26 0.62
CA VAL A 150 -19.07 -7.98 1.04
C VAL A 150 -19.95 -8.08 -0.21
N LEU A 151 -20.89 -9.02 -0.22
CA LEU A 151 -21.74 -9.27 -1.38
C LEU A 151 -23.06 -8.52 -1.26
N PRO A 152 -23.47 -7.76 -2.30
CA PRO A 152 -24.76 -7.11 -2.34
C PRO A 152 -25.89 -8.10 -2.66
N ARG A 153 -27.09 -7.83 -2.18
CA ARG A 153 -28.32 -8.59 -2.46
C ARG A 153 -28.12 -10.09 -2.22
N PRO A 154 -27.72 -10.51 -1.01
CA PRO A 154 -27.51 -11.91 -0.69
C PRO A 154 -28.82 -12.68 -0.71
N ASP A 155 -28.77 -13.98 -1.02
CA ASP A 155 -29.88 -14.85 -0.69
C ASP A 155 -30.01 -15.03 0.84
N GLU A 156 -31.14 -15.55 1.31
CA GLU A 156 -31.41 -15.67 2.75
C GLU A 156 -30.38 -16.55 3.47
N ALA A 157 -29.91 -17.62 2.84
CA ALA A 157 -28.92 -18.53 3.44
C ALA A 157 -27.56 -17.84 3.61
N PHE A 158 -27.12 -17.08 2.61
CA PHE A 158 -25.89 -16.32 2.67
C PHE A 158 -26.02 -15.14 3.64
N LYS A 159 -27.18 -14.44 3.64
CA LYS A 159 -27.48 -13.36 4.57
C LYS A 159 -27.36 -13.82 6.02
N GLN A 160 -27.95 -14.97 6.36
CA GLN A 160 -27.85 -15.54 7.70
C GLN A 160 -26.42 -15.83 8.12
N LYS A 161 -25.58 -16.38 7.23
CA LYS A 161 -24.15 -16.61 7.53
C LYS A 161 -23.39 -15.34 7.87
N VAL A 162 -23.58 -14.29 7.08
CA VAL A 162 -22.95 -12.99 7.34
C VAL A 162 -23.52 -12.35 8.61
N GLN A 163 -24.84 -12.45 8.83
CA GLN A 163 -25.50 -11.90 10.01
C GLN A 163 -24.93 -12.46 11.32
N GLN A 164 -24.66 -13.78 11.36
CA GLN A 164 -24.06 -14.43 12.53
C GLN A 164 -22.67 -13.83 12.86
N ILE A 165 -21.88 -13.47 11.84
CA ILE A 165 -20.58 -12.80 12.02
C ILE A 165 -20.81 -11.38 12.55
N LEU A 166 -21.73 -10.62 11.93
CA LEU A 166 -22.05 -9.25 12.31
C LEU A 166 -22.56 -9.15 13.74
N ASP A 167 -23.41 -10.09 14.17
CA ASP A 167 -23.99 -10.12 15.51
C ASP A 167 -22.89 -10.35 16.58
N ARG A 168 -21.94 -11.24 16.29
CA ARG A 168 -20.91 -11.64 17.24
C ARG A 168 -19.74 -10.67 17.33
N ALA A 169 -19.33 -10.07 16.20
CA ALA A 169 -18.21 -9.15 16.19
C ALA A 169 -18.50 -7.88 17.00
N ASP A 170 -17.55 -7.41 17.80
CA ASP A 170 -17.65 -6.13 18.51
C ASP A 170 -17.36 -4.95 17.55
N SER A 171 -16.59 -5.18 16.50
CA SER A 171 -16.34 -4.20 15.45
C SER A 171 -16.14 -4.88 14.09
N ILE A 172 -16.63 -4.22 13.05
CA ILE A 172 -16.52 -4.64 11.66
C ILE A 172 -15.63 -3.64 10.91
N ILE A 173 -14.66 -4.15 10.17
CA ILE A 173 -13.79 -3.35 9.32
C ILE A 173 -14.09 -3.70 7.87
N VAL A 174 -14.33 -2.68 7.05
CA VAL A 174 -14.45 -2.79 5.59
C VAL A 174 -13.50 -1.81 4.93
N MET A 175 -13.13 -2.06 3.67
CA MET A 175 -12.06 -1.28 3.01
C MET A 175 -12.59 -0.20 2.07
N THR A 176 -13.91 -0.15 1.79
CA THR A 176 -14.54 0.80 0.88
C THR A 176 -15.86 1.31 1.46
N LYS A 177 -16.24 2.52 1.08
CA LYS A 177 -17.56 3.08 1.41
C LYS A 177 -18.69 2.31 0.76
N ASN A 178 -18.43 1.71 -0.40
CA ASN A 178 -19.40 0.83 -1.05
C ASN A 178 -19.70 -0.42 -0.20
N SER A 179 -18.68 -1.02 0.40
CA SER A 179 -18.87 -2.18 1.30
C SER A 179 -19.65 -1.81 2.57
N GLU A 180 -19.39 -0.62 3.14
CA GLU A 180 -20.18 -0.07 4.24
C GLU A 180 -21.66 0.09 3.84
N ALA A 181 -21.92 0.72 2.70
CA ALA A 181 -23.28 0.92 2.19
C ALA A 181 -24.02 -0.42 2.00
N ILE A 182 -23.37 -1.42 1.41
CA ILE A 182 -23.96 -2.77 1.24
C ILE A 182 -24.29 -3.40 2.60
N LEU A 183 -23.43 -3.29 3.61
CA LEU A 183 -23.71 -3.82 4.95
C LEU A 183 -24.92 -3.13 5.59
N LEU A 184 -25.07 -1.82 5.42
CA LEU A 184 -26.17 -1.05 5.96
C LEU A 184 -27.50 -1.28 5.20
N GLU A 185 -27.44 -1.53 3.90
CA GLU A 185 -28.62 -1.70 3.04
C GLU A 185 -29.15 -3.13 3.04
N ASP A 186 -28.27 -4.12 2.94
CA ASP A 186 -28.65 -5.51 2.70
C ASP A 186 -28.61 -6.40 3.95
N TYR A 187 -27.93 -5.93 5.04
CA TYR A 187 -27.77 -6.68 6.28
C TYR A 187 -28.25 -5.84 7.48
N THR A 188 -28.38 -6.49 8.64
CA THR A 188 -28.81 -5.81 9.89
C THR A 188 -27.60 -5.51 10.75
N VAL A 189 -27.08 -4.29 10.68
CA VAL A 189 -25.94 -3.84 11.47
C VAL A 189 -26.06 -2.34 11.75
N VAL A 190 -25.59 -1.89 12.92
CA VAL A 190 -25.55 -0.46 13.28
C VAL A 190 -24.26 0.18 12.76
N SER A 191 -24.36 1.42 12.28
CA SER A 191 -23.23 2.13 11.67
C SER A 191 -22.02 2.28 12.60
N GLU A 192 -22.26 2.44 13.92
CA GLU A 192 -21.23 2.62 14.94
C GLU A 192 -20.32 1.37 15.09
N LYS A 193 -20.79 0.22 14.61
CA LYS A 193 -20.03 -1.04 14.61
C LYS A 193 -19.11 -1.17 13.40
N ILE A 194 -19.38 -0.38 12.34
CA ILE A 194 -18.61 -0.44 11.08
C ILE A 194 -17.52 0.64 11.08
N SER A 195 -16.34 0.27 10.66
CA SER A 195 -15.22 1.18 10.41
C SER A 195 -14.71 0.99 8.98
N VAL A 196 -14.67 2.07 8.21
CA VAL A 196 -14.10 2.05 6.86
C VAL A 196 -12.61 2.39 6.97
N ILE A 197 -11.75 1.38 6.82
CA ILE A 197 -10.30 1.55 6.80
C ILE A 197 -9.79 1.05 5.44
N PRO A 198 -9.36 1.95 4.55
CA PRO A 198 -8.91 1.57 3.21
C PRO A 198 -7.77 0.56 3.22
N HIS A 199 -7.69 -0.25 2.15
CA HIS A 199 -6.55 -1.15 1.92
C HIS A 199 -5.25 -0.35 1.90
N GLY A 200 -4.29 -0.74 2.74
CA GLY A 200 -3.00 -0.05 2.83
C GLY A 200 -2.20 -0.10 1.54
N THR A 201 -1.41 0.94 1.30
CA THR A 201 -0.48 1.03 0.17
C THR A 201 0.90 1.44 0.65
N HIS A 202 1.94 1.07 -0.11
CA HIS A 202 3.30 1.47 0.20
C HIS A 202 3.57 2.89 -0.29
N LEU A 203 4.27 3.68 0.54
CA LEU A 203 4.87 4.94 0.10
C LEU A 203 6.11 4.60 -0.73
N VAL A 204 6.01 4.80 -2.04
CA VAL A 204 7.03 4.37 -2.99
C VAL A 204 7.89 5.55 -3.40
N PRO A 205 9.23 5.52 -3.19
CA PRO A 205 10.13 6.52 -3.74
C PRO A 205 9.99 6.56 -5.26
N HIS A 206 9.97 7.76 -5.84
CA HIS A 206 9.90 7.90 -7.30
C HIS A 206 11.27 7.58 -7.92
N ASN A 207 11.34 6.45 -8.63
CA ASN A 207 12.51 6.05 -9.40
C ASN A 207 12.40 6.54 -10.87
N ASP A 208 13.54 6.74 -11.52
CA ASP A 208 13.54 7.07 -12.95
C ASP A 208 13.03 5.89 -13.78
N LYS A 209 11.92 6.12 -14.47
CA LYS A 209 11.24 5.10 -15.28
C LYS A 209 12.14 4.53 -16.39
N ASN A 210 12.98 5.36 -17.01
CA ASN A 210 13.86 4.92 -18.08
C ASN A 210 15.02 4.07 -17.54
N ALA A 211 15.54 4.41 -16.37
CA ALA A 211 16.52 3.60 -15.66
C ALA A 211 15.95 2.22 -15.31
N LEU A 212 14.72 2.18 -14.77
CA LEU A 212 14.05 0.91 -14.49
C LEU A 212 13.78 0.09 -15.76
N LYS A 213 13.32 0.72 -16.84
CA LYS A 213 13.14 0.04 -18.14
C LYS A 213 14.46 -0.52 -18.68
N ALA A 214 15.59 0.17 -18.48
CA ALA A 214 16.91 -0.35 -18.84
C ALA A 214 17.32 -1.53 -17.95
N LYS A 215 17.13 -1.43 -16.62
CA LYS A 215 17.40 -2.51 -15.64
C LYS A 215 16.70 -3.82 -16.00
N TYR A 216 15.44 -3.73 -16.44
CA TYR A 216 14.61 -4.90 -16.76
C TYR A 216 14.60 -5.26 -18.26
N GLY A 217 15.48 -4.67 -19.09
CA GLY A 217 15.65 -5.04 -20.50
C GLY A 217 14.51 -4.63 -21.44
N VAL A 218 13.68 -3.67 -21.02
CA VAL A 218 12.52 -3.19 -21.79
C VAL A 218 12.63 -1.72 -22.22
N LYS A 219 13.88 -1.24 -22.38
CA LYS A 219 14.19 0.13 -22.82
C LYS A 219 13.55 0.41 -24.18
N GLY A 220 12.94 1.58 -24.32
CA GLY A 220 12.26 2.03 -25.55
C GLY A 220 10.87 1.45 -25.76
N LYS A 221 10.38 0.58 -24.87
CA LYS A 221 9.03 0.04 -24.96
C LYS A 221 8.02 0.89 -24.17
N LYS A 222 6.78 0.94 -24.67
CA LYS A 222 5.62 1.39 -23.90
C LYS A 222 5.04 0.19 -23.14
N ILE A 223 5.09 0.24 -21.81
CA ILE A 223 4.75 -0.91 -20.97
C ILE A 223 3.31 -0.85 -20.52
N LEU A 224 2.53 -1.84 -20.94
CA LEU A 224 1.26 -2.22 -20.31
C LEU A 224 1.56 -3.32 -19.30
N SER A 225 0.87 -3.38 -18.18
CA SER A 225 1.03 -4.51 -17.26
C SER A 225 -0.25 -4.87 -16.55
N THR A 226 -0.32 -6.11 -16.10
CA THR A 226 -1.23 -6.60 -15.04
C THR A 226 -0.42 -7.44 -14.07
N PHE A 227 -0.81 -7.47 -12.78
CA PHE A 227 -0.12 -8.35 -11.85
C PHE A 227 -1.07 -9.04 -10.87
N GLY A 228 -0.57 -10.13 -10.29
CA GLY A 228 -1.22 -10.94 -9.26
C GLY A 228 -1.20 -12.42 -9.59
N LEU A 229 -1.76 -13.22 -8.71
CA LEU A 229 -1.92 -14.65 -8.92
C LEU A 229 -2.91 -14.88 -10.07
N LEU A 230 -2.47 -15.60 -11.11
CA LEU A 230 -3.25 -15.79 -12.33
C LEU A 230 -4.42 -16.76 -12.13
N SER A 231 -5.58 -16.36 -12.61
CA SER A 231 -6.81 -17.14 -12.65
C SER A 231 -7.73 -16.63 -13.76
N SER A 232 -8.69 -17.42 -14.18
CA SER A 232 -9.70 -17.02 -15.17
C SER A 232 -10.51 -15.80 -14.75
N GLY A 233 -10.64 -15.55 -13.43
CA GLY A 233 -11.28 -14.36 -12.88
C GLY A 233 -10.57 -13.04 -13.24
N LYS A 234 -9.27 -13.10 -13.60
CA LYS A 234 -8.51 -11.92 -14.05
C LYS A 234 -8.84 -11.48 -15.47
N SER A 235 -9.46 -12.30 -16.29
CA SER A 235 -9.86 -11.99 -17.69
C SER A 235 -8.73 -11.37 -18.54
N ILE A 236 -7.52 -11.94 -18.44
CA ILE A 236 -6.35 -11.44 -19.19
C ILE A 236 -6.56 -11.59 -20.69
N GLU A 237 -7.37 -12.57 -21.10
CA GLU A 237 -7.79 -12.77 -22.49
C GLU A 237 -8.43 -11.52 -23.09
N THR A 238 -9.16 -10.72 -22.31
CA THR A 238 -9.73 -9.42 -22.79
C THR A 238 -8.62 -8.45 -23.23
N THR A 239 -7.51 -8.42 -22.50
CA THR A 239 -6.34 -7.62 -22.91
C THR A 239 -5.69 -8.18 -24.17
N LEU A 240 -5.51 -9.50 -24.26
CA LEU A 240 -4.92 -10.13 -25.46
C LEU A 240 -5.76 -9.83 -26.70
N GLU A 241 -7.09 -9.82 -26.60
CA GLU A 241 -8.00 -9.47 -27.68
C GLU A 241 -7.94 -7.97 -28.07
N ALA A 242 -7.59 -7.10 -27.13
CA ALA A 242 -7.43 -5.67 -27.39
C ALA A 242 -6.07 -5.36 -28.05
N LEU A 243 -5.02 -6.16 -27.79
CA LEU A 243 -3.65 -5.88 -28.20
C LEU A 243 -3.44 -5.74 -29.71
N PRO A 244 -4.06 -6.53 -30.63
CA PRO A 244 -3.86 -6.31 -32.06
C PRO A 244 -4.15 -4.88 -32.50
N ASN A 245 -5.24 -4.28 -32.02
CA ASN A 245 -5.59 -2.89 -32.34
C ASN A 245 -4.60 -1.88 -31.73
N ILE A 246 -4.07 -2.19 -30.53
CA ILE A 246 -3.11 -1.34 -29.84
C ILE A 246 -1.75 -1.39 -30.54
N VAL A 247 -1.28 -2.59 -30.88
CA VAL A 247 0.02 -2.83 -31.53
C VAL A 247 0.07 -2.28 -32.94
N ASP A 248 -1.03 -2.39 -33.69
CA ASP A 248 -1.14 -1.81 -35.02
C ASP A 248 -0.84 -0.29 -35.01
N LYS A 249 -1.30 0.41 -33.98
CA LYS A 249 -1.08 1.85 -33.79
C LYS A 249 0.23 2.18 -33.06
N SER A 250 0.73 1.29 -32.22
CA SER A 250 1.92 1.47 -31.37
C SER A 250 2.75 0.19 -31.33
N PRO A 251 3.60 -0.08 -32.32
CA PRO A 251 4.39 -1.32 -32.41
C PRO A 251 5.46 -1.49 -31.32
N ASP A 252 5.73 -0.44 -30.57
CA ASP A 252 6.64 -0.42 -29.41
C ASP A 252 5.99 -0.83 -28.09
N VAL A 253 4.69 -1.22 -28.11
CA VAL A 253 3.98 -1.72 -26.93
C VAL A 253 4.47 -3.11 -26.54
N LEU A 254 4.66 -3.31 -25.24
CA LEU A 254 4.91 -4.61 -24.59
C LEU A 254 3.96 -4.77 -23.41
N PHE A 255 3.22 -5.87 -23.37
CA PHE A 255 2.35 -6.23 -22.25
C PHE A 255 3.03 -7.24 -21.32
N LEU A 256 3.20 -6.87 -20.06
CA LEU A 256 3.79 -7.71 -19.02
C LEU A 256 2.66 -8.35 -18.18
N ILE A 257 2.64 -9.69 -18.16
CA ILE A 257 1.77 -10.48 -17.29
C ILE A 257 2.63 -10.93 -16.10
N ILE A 258 2.44 -10.28 -14.94
CA ILE A 258 3.31 -10.43 -13.78
C ILE A 258 2.63 -11.30 -12.73
N GLY A 259 3.26 -12.41 -12.36
CA GLY A 259 2.80 -13.34 -11.35
C GLY A 259 2.68 -14.77 -11.85
N LYS A 260 2.64 -15.70 -10.90
CA LYS A 260 2.43 -17.12 -11.17
C LYS A 260 0.94 -17.47 -11.09
N THR A 261 0.59 -18.68 -11.52
CA THR A 261 -0.77 -19.20 -11.37
C THR A 261 -1.11 -19.34 -9.89
N HIS A 262 -2.36 -19.06 -9.52
CA HIS A 262 -2.84 -19.17 -8.14
C HIS A 262 -2.63 -20.60 -7.61
N PRO A 263 -1.96 -20.81 -6.44
CA PRO A 263 -1.64 -22.14 -5.94
C PRO A 263 -2.85 -23.09 -5.88
N GLY A 264 -3.99 -22.61 -5.39
CA GLY A 264 -5.22 -23.40 -5.33
C GLY A 264 -5.79 -23.79 -6.71
N ILE A 265 -5.46 -23.03 -7.77
CA ILE A 265 -5.85 -23.41 -9.15
C ILE A 265 -4.87 -24.45 -9.68
N VAL A 266 -3.57 -24.30 -9.39
CA VAL A 266 -2.56 -25.29 -9.80
C VAL A 266 -2.89 -26.69 -9.28
N VAL A 267 -3.38 -26.80 -8.05
CA VAL A 267 -3.80 -28.08 -7.45
C VAL A 267 -4.97 -28.73 -8.19
N ASN A 268 -5.94 -27.94 -8.66
CA ASN A 268 -7.18 -28.45 -9.25
C ASN A 268 -7.13 -28.53 -10.79
N GLU A 269 -6.46 -27.58 -11.44
CA GLU A 269 -6.53 -27.35 -12.90
C GLU A 269 -5.15 -27.28 -13.55
N GLY A 270 -4.06 -27.37 -12.76
CA GLY A 270 -2.70 -27.18 -13.27
C GLY A 270 -2.46 -25.77 -13.82
N GLU A 271 -1.72 -25.67 -14.91
CA GLU A 271 -1.41 -24.40 -15.61
C GLU A 271 -2.38 -24.12 -16.79
N SER A 272 -3.55 -24.76 -16.82
CA SER A 272 -4.49 -24.71 -17.96
C SER A 272 -4.83 -23.29 -18.39
N TYR A 273 -5.08 -22.38 -17.43
CA TYR A 273 -5.39 -20.98 -17.75
C TYR A 273 -4.19 -20.27 -18.39
N ARG A 274 -2.98 -20.44 -17.86
CA ARG A 274 -1.77 -19.86 -18.45
C ARG A 274 -1.49 -20.41 -19.86
N ASP A 275 -1.70 -21.70 -20.04
CA ASP A 275 -1.47 -22.34 -21.33
C ASP A 275 -2.49 -21.87 -22.37
N SER A 276 -3.77 -21.69 -22.00
CA SER A 276 -4.76 -21.06 -22.86
C SER A 276 -4.40 -19.64 -23.27
N LEU A 277 -3.80 -18.84 -22.37
CA LEU A 277 -3.29 -17.51 -22.72
C LEU A 277 -2.11 -17.58 -23.71
N LYS A 278 -1.19 -18.55 -23.55
CA LYS A 278 -0.09 -18.76 -24.52
C LYS A 278 -0.58 -19.16 -25.89
N GLU A 279 -1.61 -20.03 -25.97
CA GLU A 279 -2.24 -20.40 -27.23
C GLU A 279 -2.87 -19.19 -27.90
N LYS A 280 -3.62 -18.38 -27.14
CA LYS A 280 -4.24 -17.15 -27.65
C LYS A 280 -3.19 -16.13 -28.15
N ILE A 281 -2.05 -16.01 -27.48
CA ILE A 281 -0.93 -15.16 -27.92
C ILE A 281 -0.41 -15.60 -29.30
N LYS A 282 -0.25 -16.91 -29.51
CA LYS A 282 0.17 -17.45 -30.81
C LYS A 282 -0.89 -17.25 -31.90
N GLU A 283 -2.16 -17.52 -31.57
CA GLU A 283 -3.29 -17.30 -32.49
C GLU A 283 -3.32 -15.84 -32.99
N LEU A 284 -3.13 -14.88 -32.08
CA LEU A 284 -3.16 -13.46 -32.36
C LEU A 284 -1.80 -12.90 -32.87
N LYS A 285 -0.77 -13.72 -32.98
CA LYS A 285 0.62 -13.34 -33.40
C LYS A 285 1.23 -12.25 -32.54
N LEU A 286 1.09 -12.38 -31.22
CA LEU A 286 1.51 -11.39 -30.24
C LEU A 286 2.79 -11.78 -29.48
N GLU A 287 3.55 -12.79 -29.93
CA GLU A 287 4.72 -13.32 -29.21
C GLU A 287 5.79 -12.28 -28.93
N ASN A 288 5.91 -11.25 -29.77
CA ASN A 288 6.86 -10.15 -29.61
C ASN A 288 6.30 -8.99 -28.74
N HIS A 289 5.03 -9.07 -28.33
CA HIS A 289 4.30 -8.01 -27.63
C HIS A 289 3.77 -8.41 -26.27
N VAL A 290 3.98 -9.68 -25.85
CA VAL A 290 3.55 -10.19 -24.54
C VAL A 290 4.70 -10.94 -23.88
N GLN A 291 4.93 -10.64 -22.61
CA GLN A 291 5.94 -11.31 -21.80
C GLN A 291 5.36 -11.73 -20.45
N PHE A 292 5.57 -12.99 -20.05
CA PHE A 292 5.25 -13.48 -18.72
C PHE A 292 6.44 -13.29 -17.77
N VAL A 293 6.15 -12.72 -16.59
CA VAL A 293 7.04 -12.72 -15.42
C VAL A 293 6.49 -13.76 -14.44
N ASN A 294 6.79 -15.05 -14.71
CA ASN A 294 6.19 -16.19 -14.04
C ASN A 294 6.84 -16.51 -12.68
N LYS A 295 6.75 -15.59 -11.73
CA LYS A 295 7.23 -15.79 -10.36
C LYS A 295 6.41 -14.96 -9.36
N TYR A 296 6.42 -15.38 -8.09
CA TYR A 296 5.97 -14.55 -6.99
C TYR A 296 7.08 -13.57 -6.66
N LEU A 297 6.85 -12.28 -6.91
CA LEU A 297 7.89 -11.26 -6.78
C LEU A 297 8.04 -10.80 -5.33
N PRO A 298 9.28 -10.61 -4.85
CA PRO A 298 9.53 -9.79 -3.66
C PRO A 298 8.96 -8.37 -3.86
N LEU A 299 8.54 -7.73 -2.78
CA LEU A 299 7.87 -6.43 -2.82
C LEU A 299 8.67 -5.37 -3.61
N GLU A 300 9.98 -5.25 -3.32
CA GLU A 300 10.85 -4.28 -4.00
C GLU A 300 10.86 -4.47 -5.52
N GLU A 301 11.03 -5.71 -5.99
CA GLU A 301 11.02 -6.02 -7.41
C GLU A 301 9.65 -5.76 -8.05
N LEU A 302 8.56 -6.07 -7.33
CA LEU A 302 7.20 -5.77 -7.78
C LEU A 302 6.98 -4.26 -7.95
N LEU A 303 7.41 -3.46 -6.98
CA LEU A 303 7.29 -2.01 -7.03
C LEU A 303 8.11 -1.41 -8.19
N ASP A 304 9.27 -1.97 -8.52
CA ASP A 304 10.04 -1.59 -9.72
C ASP A 304 9.26 -1.86 -11.01
N TYR A 305 8.68 -3.06 -11.15
CA TYR A 305 7.83 -3.40 -12.31
C TYR A 305 6.61 -2.49 -12.43
N LEU A 306 5.99 -2.12 -11.33
CA LEU A 306 4.87 -1.20 -11.35
C LEU A 306 5.31 0.23 -11.72
N GLN A 307 6.46 0.71 -11.21
CA GLN A 307 6.97 2.03 -11.55
C GLN A 307 7.43 2.15 -13.03
N LEU A 308 7.96 1.09 -13.63
CA LEU A 308 8.31 1.10 -15.07
C LEU A 308 7.09 0.99 -15.98
N THR A 309 5.92 0.61 -15.45
CA THR A 309 4.66 0.47 -16.19
C THR A 309 4.10 1.84 -16.61
N ASP A 310 3.70 1.98 -17.86
CA ASP A 310 3.07 3.21 -18.37
C ASP A 310 1.56 3.22 -18.13
N ILE A 311 0.90 2.06 -18.36
CA ILE A 311 -0.54 1.88 -18.16
C ILE A 311 -0.77 0.52 -17.50
N TYR A 312 -1.42 0.51 -16.36
CA TYR A 312 -1.82 -0.70 -15.67
C TYR A 312 -3.24 -1.11 -16.05
N LEU A 313 -3.41 -2.38 -16.42
CA LEU A 313 -4.67 -2.94 -16.87
C LEU A 313 -5.27 -3.87 -15.82
N PHE A 314 -6.46 -3.55 -15.37
CA PHE A 314 -7.20 -4.36 -14.41
C PHE A 314 -8.50 -4.86 -15.05
N THR A 315 -8.53 -6.13 -15.41
CA THR A 315 -9.57 -6.75 -16.27
C THR A 315 -10.46 -7.77 -15.53
N SER A 316 -10.60 -7.67 -14.21
CA SER A 316 -11.43 -8.60 -13.42
C SER A 316 -12.82 -8.80 -14.02
N LYS A 317 -13.31 -10.07 -13.97
CA LYS A 317 -14.68 -10.44 -14.37
C LYS A 317 -15.72 -10.23 -13.27
N ASP A 318 -15.28 -10.13 -12.01
CA ASP A 318 -16.19 -10.10 -10.87
C ASP A 318 -16.73 -8.68 -10.63
N PRO A 319 -18.03 -8.43 -10.90
CA PRO A 319 -18.63 -7.13 -10.69
C PRO A 319 -18.78 -6.77 -9.21
N ASN A 320 -18.64 -7.73 -8.31
CA ASN A 320 -18.79 -7.56 -6.86
C ASN A 320 -17.44 -7.55 -6.12
N GLN A 321 -16.31 -7.54 -6.84
CA GLN A 321 -15.01 -7.44 -6.20
C GLN A 321 -14.88 -6.12 -5.43
N ALA A 322 -15.04 -6.22 -4.10
CA ALA A 322 -15.13 -5.06 -3.21
C ALA A 322 -13.83 -4.23 -3.18
N VAL A 323 -12.67 -4.91 -3.18
CA VAL A 323 -11.35 -4.27 -3.11
C VAL A 323 -10.33 -5.05 -3.94
N SER A 324 -9.27 -4.38 -4.36
CA SER A 324 -8.12 -5.01 -5.02
C SER A 324 -6.81 -4.38 -4.56
N GLY A 325 -5.98 -5.15 -3.85
CA GLY A 325 -4.63 -4.73 -3.46
C GLY A 325 -3.73 -4.48 -4.68
N THR A 326 -3.86 -5.30 -5.74
CA THR A 326 -3.06 -5.14 -6.96
C THR A 326 -3.34 -3.82 -7.67
N PHE A 327 -4.60 -3.40 -7.69
CA PHE A 327 -5.04 -2.10 -8.19
C PHE A 327 -4.45 -0.95 -7.35
N SER A 328 -4.55 -1.05 -6.03
CA SER A 328 -4.04 -0.03 -5.09
C SER A 328 -2.51 0.13 -5.23
N TYR A 329 -1.77 -0.96 -5.35
CA TYR A 329 -0.32 -0.92 -5.53
C TYR A 329 0.09 -0.28 -6.86
N ALA A 330 -0.61 -0.61 -7.96
CA ALA A 330 -0.35 0.02 -9.25
C ALA A 330 -0.59 1.54 -9.20
N MET A 331 -1.66 1.96 -8.53
CA MET A 331 -2.00 3.38 -8.36
C MET A 331 -0.96 4.12 -7.50
N SER A 332 -0.49 3.52 -6.39
CA SER A 332 0.54 4.11 -5.52
C SER A 332 1.92 4.20 -6.18
N CYS A 333 2.21 3.34 -7.17
CA CYS A 333 3.41 3.40 -7.99
C CYS A 333 3.33 4.44 -9.12
N GLY A 334 2.21 5.16 -9.28
CA GLY A 334 2.02 6.16 -10.32
C GLY A 334 1.78 5.57 -11.70
N CYS A 335 1.08 4.44 -11.79
CA CYS A 335 0.56 3.94 -13.06
C CYS A 335 -0.70 4.72 -13.47
N ALA A 336 -0.87 4.97 -14.78
CA ALA A 336 -2.19 5.29 -15.30
C ALA A 336 -3.05 4.03 -15.31
N ILE A 337 -4.27 4.09 -14.80
CA ILE A 337 -5.11 2.91 -14.59
C ILE A 337 -6.24 2.84 -15.63
N VAL A 338 -6.37 1.67 -16.27
CA VAL A 338 -7.55 1.30 -17.07
C VAL A 338 -8.16 0.04 -16.45
N SER A 339 -9.42 0.11 -16.02
CA SER A 339 -10.03 -0.94 -15.18
C SER A 339 -11.44 -1.30 -15.63
N THR A 340 -11.84 -2.55 -15.42
CA THR A 340 -13.26 -2.91 -15.36
C THR A 340 -13.93 -2.19 -14.18
N PRO A 341 -15.26 -1.90 -14.26
CA PRO A 341 -15.93 -1.03 -13.30
C PRO A 341 -16.34 -1.77 -12.02
N ILE A 342 -15.37 -2.45 -11.36
CA ILE A 342 -15.58 -3.00 -10.02
C ILE A 342 -15.85 -1.89 -9.00
N PRO A 343 -16.52 -2.16 -7.86
CA PRO A 343 -16.82 -1.16 -6.84
C PRO A 343 -15.61 -0.31 -6.44
N HIS A 344 -14.47 -0.92 -6.15
CA HIS A 344 -13.24 -0.23 -5.81
C HIS A 344 -12.76 0.72 -6.92
N ALA A 345 -12.78 0.26 -8.19
CA ALA A 345 -12.39 1.12 -9.31
C ALA A 345 -13.34 2.30 -9.51
N LYS A 346 -14.66 2.07 -9.38
CA LYS A 346 -15.66 3.15 -9.43
C LYS A 346 -15.44 4.22 -8.37
N GLU A 347 -15.03 3.82 -7.14
CA GLU A 347 -14.71 4.74 -6.06
C GLU A 347 -13.38 5.48 -6.32
N MET A 348 -12.34 4.77 -6.77
CA MET A 348 -10.99 5.31 -6.87
C MET A 348 -10.71 6.06 -8.17
N LEU A 349 -11.36 5.73 -9.30
CA LEU A 349 -11.06 6.33 -10.60
C LEU A 349 -11.90 7.57 -10.94
N GLN A 350 -12.72 8.06 -10.00
CA GLN A 350 -13.45 9.31 -10.17
C GLN A 350 -12.51 10.52 -10.34
N ASN A 351 -13.06 11.60 -10.92
CA ASN A 351 -12.37 12.89 -11.07
C ASN A 351 -11.05 12.80 -11.88
N GLY A 352 -11.05 11.97 -12.94
CA GLY A 352 -9.92 11.86 -13.85
C GLY A 352 -8.70 11.11 -13.25
N SER A 353 -8.92 10.23 -12.27
CA SER A 353 -7.86 9.39 -11.69
C SER A 353 -7.62 8.09 -12.46
N GLY A 354 -8.44 7.77 -13.47
CA GLY A 354 -8.32 6.58 -14.30
C GLY A 354 -9.43 6.49 -15.32
N LEU A 355 -9.40 5.46 -16.17
CA LEU A 355 -10.47 5.14 -17.13
C LEU A 355 -11.10 3.79 -16.78
N THR A 356 -12.41 3.68 -17.05
CA THR A 356 -13.12 2.40 -16.94
C THR A 356 -13.64 1.97 -18.31
N PHE A 357 -13.78 0.65 -18.48
CA PHE A 357 -14.39 0.01 -19.65
C PHE A 357 -15.27 -1.15 -19.19
N ASP A 358 -16.25 -1.55 -20.02
CA ASP A 358 -17.20 -2.62 -19.66
C ASP A 358 -16.54 -3.99 -19.57
N PHE A 359 -17.06 -4.85 -18.70
CA PHE A 359 -16.54 -6.22 -18.50
C PHE A 359 -16.46 -6.98 -19.85
N GLY A 360 -15.29 -7.54 -20.15
CA GLY A 360 -15.02 -8.31 -21.36
C GLY A 360 -14.99 -7.50 -22.66
N ASN A 361 -15.08 -6.19 -22.61
CA ASN A 361 -15.09 -5.34 -23.80
C ASN A 361 -13.69 -4.94 -24.27
N SER A 362 -13.04 -5.83 -25.04
CA SER A 362 -11.68 -5.62 -25.57
C SER A 362 -11.59 -4.39 -26.49
N LYS A 363 -12.68 -4.00 -27.18
CA LYS A 363 -12.69 -2.81 -28.04
C LYS A 363 -12.59 -1.53 -27.22
N GLN A 364 -13.43 -1.36 -26.18
CA GLN A 364 -13.35 -0.22 -25.28
C GLN A 364 -12.00 -0.16 -24.56
N LEU A 365 -11.45 -1.32 -24.17
CA LEU A 365 -10.11 -1.39 -23.58
C LEU A 365 -9.06 -0.87 -24.54
N ALA A 366 -9.08 -1.28 -25.82
CA ALA A 366 -8.14 -0.81 -26.84
C ALA A 366 -8.26 0.71 -27.06
N GLU A 367 -9.48 1.24 -27.09
CA GLU A 367 -9.75 2.69 -27.23
C GLU A 367 -9.15 3.47 -26.07
N ALA A 368 -9.41 3.05 -24.82
CA ALA A 368 -8.88 3.68 -23.61
C ALA A 368 -7.34 3.66 -23.56
N VAL A 369 -6.73 2.52 -23.88
CA VAL A 369 -5.26 2.38 -23.92
C VAL A 369 -4.66 3.28 -25.00
N ASN A 370 -5.20 3.27 -26.21
CA ASN A 370 -4.72 4.13 -27.29
C ASN A 370 -4.84 5.61 -26.93
N GLN A 371 -5.95 6.05 -26.32
CA GLN A 371 -6.11 7.41 -25.83
C GLN A 371 -4.96 7.81 -24.89
N LEU A 372 -4.65 6.96 -23.91
CA LEU A 372 -3.58 7.24 -22.93
C LEU A 372 -2.16 7.13 -23.51
N ILE A 373 -1.96 6.34 -24.56
CA ILE A 373 -0.68 6.26 -25.28
C ILE A 373 -0.39 7.58 -26.00
N TYR A 374 -1.38 8.16 -26.66
CA TYR A 374 -1.21 9.36 -27.49
C TYR A 374 -1.38 10.65 -26.70
N ASP A 375 -2.27 10.71 -25.75
CA ASP A 375 -2.46 11.90 -24.90
C ASP A 375 -1.60 11.80 -23.64
N ILE A 376 -0.34 12.24 -23.77
CA ILE A 376 0.63 12.26 -22.66
C ILE A 376 0.17 13.22 -21.55
N GLY A 377 -0.50 14.31 -21.90
CA GLY A 377 -1.03 15.31 -20.96
C GLY A 377 -2.11 14.68 -20.07
N LEU A 378 -3.11 14.04 -20.68
CA LEU A 378 -4.16 13.31 -19.97
C LEU A 378 -3.56 12.24 -19.06
N ARG A 379 -2.64 11.42 -19.58
CA ARG A 379 -1.99 10.36 -18.79
C ARG A 379 -1.24 10.92 -17.58
N LYS A 380 -0.47 12.01 -17.74
CA LYS A 380 0.23 12.66 -16.62
C LYS A 380 -0.73 13.18 -15.56
N ASN A 381 -1.80 13.88 -15.97
CA ASN A 381 -2.81 14.40 -15.05
C ASN A 381 -3.52 13.27 -14.31
N MET A 382 -3.86 12.19 -15.01
CA MET A 382 -4.48 11.00 -14.42
C MET A 382 -3.58 10.37 -13.35
N ILE A 383 -2.28 10.21 -13.61
CA ILE A 383 -1.30 9.71 -12.65
C ILE A 383 -1.25 10.62 -11.41
N LEU A 384 -1.19 11.93 -11.58
CA LEU A 384 -1.15 12.87 -10.46
C LEU A 384 -2.43 12.81 -9.62
N ASN A 385 -3.59 12.81 -10.25
CA ASN A 385 -4.88 12.69 -9.56
C ASN A 385 -4.98 11.36 -8.79
N GLY A 386 -4.52 10.27 -9.42
CA GLY A 386 -4.46 8.96 -8.79
C GLY A 386 -3.56 8.93 -7.57
N LEU A 387 -2.35 9.48 -7.68
CA LEU A 387 -1.41 9.57 -6.55
C LEU A 387 -1.98 10.43 -5.41
N HIS A 388 -2.57 11.59 -5.70
CA HIS A 388 -3.25 12.41 -4.68
C HIS A 388 -4.36 11.64 -3.96
N LYS A 389 -5.12 10.85 -4.71
CA LYS A 389 -6.24 10.10 -4.15
C LYS A 389 -5.79 8.91 -3.31
N ILE A 390 -4.68 8.23 -3.67
CA ILE A 390 -4.24 7.01 -3.00
C ILE A 390 -3.32 7.28 -1.78
N MET A 391 -2.65 8.43 -1.71
CA MET A 391 -1.61 8.65 -0.70
C MET A 391 -2.13 8.59 0.75
N HIS A 392 -3.41 8.92 0.99
CA HIS A 392 -4.00 8.83 2.34
C HIS A 392 -4.19 7.38 2.80
N THR A 393 -4.11 6.41 1.90
CA THR A 393 -4.21 4.97 2.19
C THR A 393 -2.87 4.33 2.52
N ALA A 394 -1.81 5.12 2.77
CA ALA A 394 -0.52 4.58 3.20
C ALA A 394 -0.68 3.61 4.38
N TRP A 395 0.14 2.54 4.41
CA TRP A 395 0.09 1.54 5.48
C TRP A 395 0.24 2.17 6.87
N GLU A 396 0.99 3.25 6.98
CA GLU A 396 1.15 4.03 8.21
C GLU A 396 -0.19 4.61 8.69
N ASN A 397 -1.00 5.16 7.80
CA ASN A 397 -2.32 5.69 8.12
C ASN A 397 -3.31 4.57 8.45
N SER A 398 -3.26 3.46 7.71
CA SER A 398 -4.05 2.26 7.99
C SER A 398 -3.71 1.70 9.38
N ALA A 399 -2.43 1.64 9.75
CA ALA A 399 -1.99 1.20 11.08
C ALA A 399 -2.53 2.10 12.19
N VAL A 400 -2.50 3.43 12.02
CA VAL A 400 -3.07 4.38 13.00
C VAL A 400 -4.56 4.12 13.19
N ALA A 401 -5.32 3.97 12.10
CA ALA A 401 -6.76 3.73 12.17
C ALA A 401 -7.09 2.40 12.86
N HIS A 402 -6.33 1.33 12.56
CA HIS A 402 -6.48 0.03 13.23
C HIS A 402 -6.10 0.11 14.71
N ALA A 403 -5.00 0.77 15.07
CA ALA A 403 -4.56 0.88 16.46
C ALA A 403 -5.62 1.61 17.32
N ILE A 404 -6.18 2.73 16.84
CA ILE A 404 -7.27 3.46 17.51
C ILE A 404 -8.49 2.56 17.67
N LEU A 405 -8.83 1.77 16.66
CA LEU A 405 -9.95 0.82 16.75
C LEU A 405 -9.67 -0.27 17.79
N PHE A 406 -8.47 -0.85 17.82
CA PHE A 406 -8.10 -1.88 18.80
C PHE A 406 -8.12 -1.35 20.23
N GLN A 407 -7.67 -0.12 20.46
CA GLN A 407 -7.82 0.56 21.74
C GLN A 407 -9.29 0.65 22.16
N LYS A 408 -10.17 1.11 21.26
CA LYS A 408 -11.61 1.21 21.50
C LYS A 408 -12.22 -0.17 21.80
N VAL A 409 -11.97 -1.17 20.97
CA VAL A 409 -12.53 -2.52 21.07
C VAL A 409 -12.05 -3.23 22.33
N SER A 410 -10.80 -3.00 22.76
CA SER A 410 -10.25 -3.56 24.01
C SER A 410 -10.88 -2.97 25.28
N GLY A 411 -11.76 -1.97 25.16
CA GLY A 411 -12.29 -1.24 26.30
C GLY A 411 -11.23 -0.42 27.04
N GLY A 412 -10.24 0.09 26.35
CA GLY A 412 -9.14 0.89 26.88
C GLY A 412 -8.03 0.08 27.56
N LYS A 413 -8.00 -1.26 27.39
CA LYS A 413 -6.95 -2.12 27.95
C LYS A 413 -5.63 -2.02 27.17
N ILE A 414 -5.63 -1.36 26.03
CA ILE A 414 -4.46 -1.05 25.21
C ILE A 414 -4.20 0.44 25.28
N GLU A 415 -3.05 0.84 25.79
CA GLU A 415 -2.58 2.23 25.74
C GLU A 415 -1.71 2.42 24.51
N LEU A 416 -1.98 3.47 23.74
CA LEU A 416 -1.24 3.72 22.49
C LEU A 416 -0.07 4.66 22.75
N HIS A 417 1.12 4.17 22.44
CA HIS A 417 2.39 4.92 22.45
C HIS A 417 2.90 5.01 21.03
N TYR A 418 2.58 6.11 20.35
CA TYR A 418 3.02 6.34 18.97
C TYR A 418 4.52 6.60 18.93
N ARG A 419 5.22 5.80 18.13
CA ARG A 419 6.65 6.00 17.87
C ARG A 419 6.81 7.06 16.79
N ASN A 420 7.45 8.18 17.12
CA ASN A 420 7.79 9.18 16.12
C ASN A 420 8.66 8.55 15.01
N PRO A 421 8.36 8.84 13.74
CA PRO A 421 9.19 8.37 12.63
C PRO A 421 10.60 8.94 12.76
N LYS A 422 11.59 8.20 12.24
CA LYS A 422 12.95 8.72 12.12
C LYS A 422 12.92 9.94 11.21
N LEU A 423 13.73 10.94 11.56
CA LEU A 423 13.93 12.10 10.69
C LEU A 423 14.44 11.62 9.32
N ASN A 424 13.80 12.10 8.26
CA ASN A 424 14.17 11.78 6.88
C ASN A 424 14.20 13.06 6.06
N LEU A 425 15.37 13.45 5.58
CA LEU A 425 15.59 14.62 4.74
C LEU A 425 15.73 14.31 3.25
N ASP A 426 15.47 13.08 2.82
CA ASP A 426 15.63 12.64 1.42
C ASP A 426 14.84 13.53 0.45
N HIS A 427 13.63 13.94 0.83
CA HIS A 427 12.83 14.80 -0.03
C HIS A 427 13.43 16.21 -0.14
N ILE A 428 13.93 16.78 0.94
CA ILE A 428 14.63 18.08 0.92
C ILE A 428 15.87 17.95 0.04
N LYS A 429 16.69 16.92 0.23
CA LYS A 429 17.88 16.64 -0.59
C LYS A 429 17.49 16.47 -2.09
N LYS A 430 16.40 15.76 -2.39
CA LYS A 430 15.87 15.59 -3.75
C LYS A 430 15.35 16.88 -4.39
N MET A 431 14.78 17.79 -3.60
CA MET A 431 14.31 19.10 -4.05
C MET A 431 15.48 20.06 -4.34
N THR A 432 16.69 19.76 -3.87
CA THR A 432 17.85 20.63 -3.95
C THR A 432 18.63 20.38 -5.23
N THR A 433 18.84 21.45 -5.99
CA THR A 433 19.70 21.51 -7.18
C THR A 433 21.12 21.98 -6.77
N GLU A 434 22.01 22.17 -7.72
CA GLU A 434 23.32 22.79 -7.45
C GLU A 434 23.23 24.27 -7.06
N PHE A 435 22.09 24.92 -7.30
CA PHE A 435 21.88 26.35 -7.04
C PHE A 435 21.10 26.62 -5.74
N GLY A 436 20.12 25.81 -5.41
CA GLY A 436 19.27 25.98 -4.22
C GLY A 436 18.17 24.92 -4.14
N ILE A 437 17.26 25.05 -3.16
CA ILE A 437 16.06 24.22 -3.08
C ILE A 437 14.94 24.82 -3.93
N LEU A 438 14.32 23.99 -4.79
CA LEU A 438 13.14 24.35 -5.58
C LEU A 438 11.95 24.65 -4.68
N GLN A 439 11.14 25.65 -5.04
CA GLN A 439 10.02 26.10 -4.22
C GLN A 439 8.93 25.05 -4.08
N PHE A 440 8.55 24.36 -5.17
CA PHE A 440 7.43 23.41 -5.16
C PHE A 440 7.81 22.05 -5.70
N SER A 441 7.06 21.05 -5.23
CA SER A 441 7.00 19.72 -5.82
C SER A 441 5.55 19.38 -6.18
N LYS A 442 5.39 18.50 -7.18
CA LYS A 442 4.12 17.84 -7.46
C LYS A 442 4.17 16.45 -6.84
N LEU A 443 3.60 16.31 -5.65
CA LEU A 443 3.81 15.16 -4.77
C LEU A 443 5.29 15.02 -4.41
N ASN A 444 5.91 13.90 -4.75
CA ASN A 444 7.34 13.62 -4.51
C ASN A 444 8.26 14.00 -5.68
N ARG A 445 7.75 14.74 -6.69
CA ARG A 445 8.51 15.17 -7.87
C ARG A 445 8.80 16.65 -7.80
N PRO A 446 10.08 17.07 -7.73
CA PRO A 446 10.44 18.47 -7.83
C PRO A 446 9.87 19.14 -9.09
N ASP A 447 9.38 20.36 -8.98
CA ASP A 447 8.91 21.14 -10.14
C ASP A 447 9.96 22.22 -10.49
N PRO A 448 10.82 21.98 -11.50
CA PRO A 448 11.87 22.95 -11.85
C PRO A 448 11.32 24.32 -12.22
N ASN A 449 10.10 24.39 -12.76
CA ASN A 449 9.48 25.66 -13.18
C ASN A 449 9.01 26.52 -12.00
N SER A 450 9.09 26.01 -10.77
CA SER A 450 8.69 26.78 -9.59
C SER A 450 9.74 27.78 -9.12
N GLY A 451 10.98 27.66 -9.61
CA GLY A 451 12.09 28.51 -9.18
C GLY A 451 12.49 28.32 -7.73
N TYR A 452 13.13 29.32 -7.18
CA TYR A 452 13.75 29.28 -5.86
C TYR A 452 13.33 30.50 -5.02
N THR A 453 13.07 30.29 -3.72
CA THR A 453 12.77 31.40 -2.81
C THR A 453 13.82 31.51 -1.70
N LEU A 454 14.03 32.74 -1.22
CA LEU A 454 14.97 33.02 -0.13
C LEU A 454 14.57 32.31 1.17
N ASP A 455 13.27 32.35 1.51
CA ASP A 455 12.77 31.78 2.76
C ASP A 455 12.82 30.25 2.78
N ASP A 456 12.53 29.57 1.66
CA ASP A 456 12.64 28.11 1.59
C ASP A 456 14.11 27.65 1.71
N ASN A 457 15.04 28.35 1.06
CA ASN A 457 16.47 28.06 1.19
C ASN A 457 16.99 28.34 2.62
N ALA A 458 16.51 29.41 3.28
CA ALA A 458 16.87 29.67 4.66
C ALA A 458 16.34 28.61 5.64
N ARG A 459 15.10 28.13 5.45
CA ARG A 459 14.51 27.06 6.24
C ARG A 459 15.23 25.72 6.00
N ALA A 460 15.55 25.42 4.75
CA ALA A 460 16.32 24.22 4.41
C ALA A 460 17.73 24.25 5.04
N LEU A 461 18.39 25.42 5.01
CA LEU A 461 19.66 25.62 5.70
C LEU A 461 19.56 25.30 7.20
N ILE A 462 18.54 25.84 7.88
CA ILE A 462 18.31 25.56 9.31
C ILE A 462 18.11 24.06 9.55
N ALA A 463 17.28 23.40 8.73
CA ALA A 463 17.02 21.97 8.88
C ALA A 463 18.29 21.13 8.74
N LEU A 464 19.10 21.38 7.70
CA LEU A 464 20.35 20.64 7.47
C LEU A 464 21.43 20.95 8.53
N CYS A 465 21.50 22.19 9.02
CA CYS A 465 22.40 22.54 10.13
C CYS A 465 22.01 21.81 11.44
N GLN A 466 20.70 21.65 11.69
CA GLN A 466 20.21 20.91 12.85
C GLN A 466 20.48 19.41 12.71
N ASP A 467 20.25 18.85 11.51
CA ASP A 467 20.53 17.44 11.23
C ASP A 467 22.03 17.15 11.37
N TYR A 468 22.89 17.96 10.76
CA TYR A 468 24.34 17.84 10.92
C TYR A 468 24.78 17.91 12.39
N LYS A 469 24.14 18.77 13.20
CA LYS A 469 24.45 18.86 14.64
C LYS A 469 24.10 17.57 15.37
N LEU A 470 23.01 16.88 14.97
CA LEU A 470 22.55 15.62 15.57
C LEU A 470 23.32 14.41 15.08
N THR A 471 23.51 14.29 13.77
CA THR A 471 24.02 13.07 13.11
C THR A 471 25.51 13.12 12.81
N ARG A 472 26.09 14.31 12.62
CA ARG A 472 27.44 14.55 12.10
C ARG A 472 27.65 13.98 10.69
N ASP A 473 26.57 13.85 9.89
CA ASP A 473 26.65 13.41 8.51
C ASP A 473 27.36 14.48 7.66
N ILE A 474 28.54 14.13 7.15
CA ILE A 474 29.38 15.04 6.33
C ILE A 474 28.69 15.40 5.01
N GLU A 475 27.79 14.55 4.50
CA GLU A 475 27.04 14.83 3.29
C GLU A 475 26.17 16.08 3.41
N ASP A 476 25.67 16.39 4.59
CA ASP A 476 24.84 17.57 4.83
C ASP A 476 25.60 18.87 4.59
N LEU A 477 26.92 18.90 4.76
CA LEU A 477 27.75 20.08 4.50
C LEU A 477 27.67 20.56 3.05
N LYS A 478 27.48 19.64 2.12
CA LYS A 478 27.26 19.96 0.70
C LYS A 478 25.99 20.81 0.53
N TYR A 479 24.89 20.37 1.12
CA TYR A 479 23.60 21.07 1.02
C TYR A 479 23.60 22.39 1.77
N ILE A 480 24.22 22.44 2.96
CA ILE A 480 24.43 23.65 3.74
C ILE A 480 25.16 24.70 2.89
N SER A 481 26.22 24.30 2.18
CA SER A 481 26.98 25.18 1.29
C SER A 481 26.13 25.73 0.13
N ILE A 482 25.29 24.86 -0.48
CA ILE A 482 24.37 25.28 -1.57
C ILE A 482 23.42 26.37 -1.07
N TYR A 483 22.77 26.18 0.07
CA TYR A 483 21.82 27.16 0.60
C TYR A 483 22.47 28.46 1.03
N LEU A 484 23.67 28.42 1.64
CA LEU A 484 24.45 29.63 1.98
C LEU A 484 24.81 30.39 0.73
N ASN A 485 25.27 29.75 -0.32
CA ASN A 485 25.60 30.37 -1.59
C ASN A 485 24.38 31.04 -2.23
N PHE A 486 23.22 30.36 -2.21
CA PHE A 486 21.98 30.95 -2.70
C PHE A 486 21.54 32.18 -1.91
N ILE A 487 21.59 32.13 -0.58
CA ILE A 487 21.28 33.29 0.28
C ILE A 487 22.23 34.45 -0.01
N SER A 488 23.53 34.15 -0.19
CA SER A 488 24.53 35.17 -0.57
C SER A 488 24.27 35.76 -1.96
N PHE A 489 23.84 34.93 -2.92
CA PHE A 489 23.44 35.40 -4.26
C PHE A 489 22.22 36.33 -4.20
N CYS A 490 21.26 36.06 -3.30
CA CYS A 490 20.09 36.92 -3.13
C CYS A 490 20.40 38.28 -2.48
N LEU A 491 21.54 38.43 -1.79
CA LEU A 491 21.92 39.66 -1.13
C LEU A 491 22.48 40.66 -2.16
N SER A 492 21.81 41.80 -2.32
CA SER A 492 22.25 42.90 -3.17
C SER A 492 23.25 43.86 -2.45
N GLU A 493 23.98 44.65 -3.21
CA GLU A 493 24.96 45.59 -2.69
C GLU A 493 24.36 46.65 -1.73
N ASP A 494 23.08 47.00 -1.90
CA ASP A 494 22.35 47.91 -1.03
C ASP A 494 21.82 47.26 0.27
N GLY A 495 22.16 46.01 0.51
CA GLY A 495 21.79 45.26 1.72
C GLY A 495 20.39 44.67 1.68
N LYS A 496 19.67 44.75 0.55
CA LYS A 496 18.38 44.11 0.40
C LYS A 496 18.52 42.69 -0.15
N PHE A 497 17.47 41.88 0.04
CA PHE A 497 17.42 40.53 -0.49
C PHE A 497 16.39 40.40 -1.64
N LYS A 498 16.77 39.69 -2.68
CA LYS A 498 15.80 39.15 -3.67
C LYS A 498 15.07 38.01 -3.00
N ASN A 499 13.72 38.02 -3.07
CA ASN A 499 12.94 36.95 -2.44
C ASN A 499 12.71 35.74 -3.37
N TYR A 500 12.79 35.93 -4.69
CA TYR A 500 12.55 34.90 -5.69
C TYR A 500 13.56 34.99 -6.83
N VAL A 501 13.97 33.81 -7.31
CA VAL A 501 14.83 33.62 -8.49
C VAL A 501 14.19 32.52 -9.34
N ASP A 502 14.06 32.76 -10.64
CA ASP A 502 13.55 31.75 -11.56
C ASP A 502 14.59 30.67 -11.89
N ILE A 503 14.22 29.69 -12.71
CA ILE A 503 15.11 28.56 -13.05
C ILE A 503 16.28 28.97 -13.92
N ASP A 504 16.18 30.10 -14.62
CA ASP A 504 17.20 30.60 -15.54
C ASP A 504 18.18 31.55 -14.84
N HIS A 505 17.96 31.86 -13.53
CA HIS A 505 18.75 32.77 -12.66
C HIS A 505 18.72 34.23 -13.18
#